data_f6ce5fda53b86fe0555b05989ccef485
#
_entry.id   f6ce5fda53b86fe0555b05989ccef485
#
_cell.length_a   1.000
_cell.length_b   1.000
_cell.length_c   1.000
_cell.angle_alpha   90.00
_cell.angle_beta   90.00
_cell.angle_gamma   90.00
#
_symmetry.space_group_name_H-M   'P 1'
#
loop_
_entity.id
_entity.type
_entity.pdbx_description
1 polymer ?
#
loop_
_entity_poly.entity_id
_entity_poly.type
_entity_poly.pdbx_seq_one_letter_code
_entity_poly.pdbx_strand_id
1 'polypeptide(L)'
;MAAKSNQVRIIGGEWRSRRVTFPDHEGLRPSADRVRETLFNWLGQDLSGLRCLDLFAGSGALGFEALSRGADSVVMVEKSPRVCEALRRNAGLLAAKNLSVHCADALEFATASAASAADATARFDVVFLDPPFRSDLLLQALPKVGKLLRPGAQVYVESAAAFVSGNGWRIKRQGRAGQVYYSLVTYGD
;
A
#
# COMPACT_ATOMS: atom_id res chain seq x y z
N MET A 1 16.13 24.50 -13.82
CA MET A 1 16.44 23.07 -13.98
C MET A 1 15.16 22.27 -13.76
N ALA A 2 14.73 21.46 -14.73
CA ALA A 2 13.56 20.60 -14.55
C ALA A 2 13.87 19.56 -13.45
N ALA A 3 13.01 19.47 -12.44
CA ALA A 3 13.15 18.49 -11.38
C ALA A 3 13.14 17.08 -11.99
N LYS A 4 14.14 16.27 -11.67
CA LYS A 4 14.22 14.87 -12.09
C LYS A 4 12.96 14.15 -11.58
N SER A 5 12.10 13.65 -12.46
CA SER A 5 10.95 12.85 -12.08
C SER A 5 11.29 11.37 -12.26
N ASN A 6 11.06 10.61 -11.22
CA ASN A 6 11.17 9.15 -11.27
C ASN A 6 9.89 8.54 -11.83
N GLN A 7 9.97 7.32 -12.34
CA GLN A 7 8.82 6.62 -12.91
C GLN A 7 8.76 5.19 -12.39
N VAL A 8 7.56 4.69 -12.19
CA VAL A 8 7.29 3.29 -11.93
C VAL A 8 6.24 2.78 -12.91
N ARG A 9 6.44 1.55 -13.40
CA ARG A 9 5.54 0.92 -14.36
C ARG A 9 4.48 0.11 -13.62
N ILE A 10 3.23 0.18 -14.08
CA ILE A 10 2.15 -0.72 -13.68
C ILE A 10 2.34 -2.05 -14.43
N ILE A 11 2.30 -3.17 -13.70
CA ILE A 11 2.71 -4.49 -14.20
C ILE A 11 1.54 -5.27 -14.78
N GLY A 12 0.35 -5.16 -14.17
CA GLY A 12 -0.84 -5.93 -14.54
C GLY A 12 -2.11 -5.11 -14.59
N GLY A 13 -3.23 -5.77 -14.96
CA GLY A 13 -4.55 -5.18 -15.00
C GLY A 13 -4.79 -4.23 -16.18
N GLU A 14 -5.81 -3.40 -16.04
CA GLU A 14 -6.29 -2.46 -17.06
C GLU A 14 -5.21 -1.47 -17.53
N TRP A 15 -4.37 -1.01 -16.60
CA TRP A 15 -3.33 -0.02 -16.89
C TRP A 15 -1.95 -0.63 -17.11
N ARG A 16 -1.87 -1.92 -17.43
CA ARG A 16 -0.61 -2.62 -17.69
C ARG A 16 0.28 -1.82 -18.64
N SER A 17 1.59 -1.74 -18.31
CA SER A 17 2.62 -1.01 -19.04
C SER A 17 2.53 0.52 -18.96
N ARG A 18 1.48 1.10 -18.42
CA ARG A 18 1.44 2.54 -18.14
C ARG A 18 2.42 2.90 -17.03
N ARG A 19 2.86 4.14 -17.02
CA ARG A 19 3.84 4.65 -16.05
C ARG A 19 3.22 5.76 -15.21
N VAL A 20 3.46 5.71 -13.92
CA VAL A 20 3.18 6.80 -12.99
C VAL A 20 4.47 7.52 -12.62
N THR A 21 4.41 8.83 -12.51
CA THR A 21 5.56 9.70 -12.23
C THR A 21 5.49 10.22 -10.81
N PHE A 22 6.63 10.30 -10.16
CA PHE A 22 6.71 10.85 -8.81
C PHE A 22 7.97 11.71 -8.67
N PRO A 23 7.95 12.73 -7.79
CA PRO A 23 9.11 13.58 -7.56
C PRO A 23 10.23 12.81 -6.90
N ASP A 24 11.46 13.24 -7.12
CA ASP A 24 12.59 12.77 -6.32
C ASP A 24 12.38 13.21 -4.86
N HIS A 25 12.33 12.25 -3.97
CA HIS A 25 12.12 12.46 -2.55
C HIS A 25 12.97 11.45 -1.77
N GLU A 26 13.61 11.92 -0.71
CA GLU A 26 14.49 11.11 0.12
C GLU A 26 13.75 9.89 0.69
N GLY A 27 14.31 8.70 0.50
CA GLY A 27 13.70 7.43 0.95
C GLY A 27 12.66 6.83 0.02
N LEU A 28 12.26 7.51 -1.05
CA LEU A 28 11.23 7.04 -1.97
C LEU A 28 11.85 6.14 -3.05
N ARG A 29 11.84 4.83 -2.80
CA ARG A 29 12.21 3.79 -3.77
C ARG A 29 11.01 2.90 -3.99
N PRO A 30 10.45 2.84 -5.22
CA PRO A 30 9.38 1.89 -5.50
C PRO A 30 9.89 0.46 -5.28
N SER A 31 9.04 -0.38 -4.69
CA SER A 31 9.30 -1.82 -4.62
C SER A 31 9.60 -2.35 -6.02
N ALA A 32 10.64 -3.17 -6.15
CA ALA A 32 11.05 -3.70 -7.44
C ALA A 32 9.89 -4.41 -8.15
N ASP A 33 9.81 -4.30 -9.48
CA ASP A 33 8.77 -4.93 -10.28
C ASP A 33 8.54 -6.39 -9.89
N ARG A 34 9.62 -7.15 -9.67
CA ARG A 34 9.58 -8.56 -9.26
C ARG A 34 8.91 -8.78 -7.90
N VAL A 35 9.12 -7.89 -6.93
CA VAL A 35 8.49 -7.98 -5.61
C VAL A 35 7.00 -7.72 -5.74
N ARG A 36 6.60 -6.70 -6.50
CA ARG A 36 5.19 -6.41 -6.79
C ARG A 36 4.51 -7.54 -7.55
N GLU A 37 5.16 -8.13 -8.54
CA GLU A 37 4.67 -9.34 -9.23
C GLU A 37 4.40 -10.48 -8.24
N THR A 38 5.35 -10.76 -7.35
CA THR A 38 5.21 -11.80 -6.33
C THR A 38 4.04 -11.49 -5.39
N LEU A 39 3.94 -10.25 -4.91
CA LEU A 39 2.83 -9.83 -4.05
C LEU A 39 1.47 -10.07 -4.70
N PHE A 40 1.27 -9.58 -5.94
CA PHE A 40 -0.02 -9.71 -6.60
C PHE A 40 -0.33 -11.15 -7.04
N ASN A 41 0.70 -12.00 -7.24
CA ASN A 41 0.50 -13.44 -7.36
C ASN A 41 0.00 -14.07 -6.04
N TRP A 42 0.46 -13.60 -4.89
CA TRP A 42 0.01 -14.08 -3.59
C TRP A 42 -1.40 -13.61 -3.23
N LEU A 43 -1.76 -12.39 -3.60
CA LEU A 43 -3.09 -11.81 -3.37
C LEU A 43 -4.17 -12.39 -4.30
N GLY A 44 -3.75 -12.93 -5.46
CA GLY A 44 -4.61 -13.19 -6.61
C GLY A 44 -4.48 -12.05 -7.63
N GLN A 45 -4.56 -12.39 -8.90
CA GLN A 45 -4.36 -11.42 -9.99
C GLN A 45 -5.54 -10.45 -10.15
N ASP A 46 -6.72 -10.83 -9.68
CA ASP A 46 -7.96 -10.07 -9.69
C ASP A 46 -8.31 -9.63 -8.27
N LEU A 47 -8.48 -8.33 -8.08
CA LEU A 47 -8.85 -7.70 -6.80
C LEU A 47 -10.28 -7.14 -6.85
N SER A 48 -11.11 -7.56 -7.80
CA SER A 48 -12.51 -7.12 -7.92
C SER A 48 -13.28 -7.34 -6.60
N GLY A 49 -14.05 -6.34 -6.19
CA GLY A 49 -14.80 -6.35 -4.93
C GLY A 49 -13.97 -6.05 -3.68
N LEU A 50 -12.64 -5.88 -3.79
CA LEU A 50 -11.78 -5.62 -2.64
C LEU A 50 -11.54 -4.12 -2.43
N ARG A 51 -11.58 -3.71 -1.17
CA ARG A 51 -11.18 -2.38 -0.71
C ARG A 51 -9.75 -2.42 -0.21
N CYS A 52 -8.89 -1.58 -0.77
CA CYS A 52 -7.47 -1.56 -0.46
C CYS A 52 -7.07 -0.26 0.24
N LEU A 53 -6.10 -0.36 1.16
CA LEU A 53 -5.43 0.77 1.80
C LEU A 53 -3.93 0.70 1.52
N ASP A 54 -3.37 1.75 0.94
CA ASP A 54 -1.93 1.96 0.82
C ASP A 54 -1.51 3.02 1.84
N LEU A 55 -1.07 2.57 3.01
CA LEU A 55 -0.89 3.44 4.19
C LEU A 55 0.40 4.28 4.12
N PHE A 56 1.34 3.89 3.27
CA PHE A 56 2.60 4.61 3.03
C PHE A 56 2.81 4.72 1.51
N ALA A 57 1.90 5.41 0.82
CA ALA A 57 1.72 5.30 -0.61
C ALA A 57 2.95 5.68 -1.45
N GLY A 58 3.73 6.66 -1.02
CA GLY A 58 4.92 7.08 -1.72
C GLY A 58 4.68 7.30 -3.23
N SER A 59 5.33 6.51 -4.08
CA SER A 59 5.12 6.56 -5.54
C SER A 59 3.72 6.17 -6.01
N GLY A 60 2.91 5.54 -5.13
CA GLY A 60 1.61 4.97 -5.46
C GLY A 60 1.68 3.63 -6.19
N ALA A 61 2.86 3.01 -6.26
CA ALA A 61 3.07 1.79 -7.04
C ALA A 61 2.12 0.65 -6.66
N LEU A 62 1.88 0.43 -5.37
CA LEU A 62 1.00 -0.63 -4.88
C LEU A 62 -0.47 -0.28 -5.05
N GLY A 63 -0.87 0.93 -4.70
CA GLY A 63 -2.26 1.35 -4.81
C GLY A 63 -2.74 1.47 -6.26
N PHE A 64 -1.92 2.01 -7.19
CA PHE A 64 -2.27 2.03 -8.62
C PHE A 64 -2.29 0.63 -9.23
N GLU A 65 -1.40 -0.26 -8.82
CA GLU A 65 -1.42 -1.66 -9.24
C GLU A 65 -2.70 -2.36 -8.78
N ALA A 66 -3.13 -2.13 -7.53
CA ALA A 66 -4.37 -2.69 -6.99
C ALA A 66 -5.60 -2.22 -7.79
N LEU A 67 -5.71 -0.91 -8.07
CA LEU A 67 -6.79 -0.40 -8.92
C LEU A 67 -6.75 -0.97 -10.33
N SER A 68 -5.55 -1.04 -10.92
CA SER A 68 -5.36 -1.61 -12.26
C SER A 68 -5.84 -3.07 -12.34
N ARG A 69 -5.81 -3.79 -11.23
CA ARG A 69 -6.28 -5.18 -11.09
C ARG A 69 -7.71 -5.31 -10.59
N GLY A 70 -8.47 -4.23 -10.67
CA GLY A 70 -9.91 -4.23 -10.44
C GLY A 70 -10.35 -3.98 -9.00
N ALA A 71 -9.47 -3.52 -8.09
CA ALA A 71 -9.90 -3.17 -6.74
C ALA A 71 -11.08 -2.18 -6.78
N ASP A 72 -12.09 -2.44 -5.97
CA ASP A 72 -13.31 -1.64 -5.89
C ASP A 72 -13.03 -0.20 -5.46
N SER A 73 -12.11 -0.05 -4.51
CA SER A 73 -11.62 1.25 -4.09
C SER A 73 -10.23 1.15 -3.49
N VAL A 74 -9.45 2.21 -3.63
CA VAL A 74 -8.15 2.35 -2.99
C VAL A 74 -8.06 3.68 -2.25
N VAL A 75 -7.62 3.60 -1.00
CA VAL A 75 -7.22 4.76 -0.20
C VAL A 75 -5.71 4.80 -0.16
N MET A 76 -5.11 5.90 -0.57
CA MET A 76 -3.68 6.15 -0.45
C MET A 76 -3.42 7.22 0.59
N VAL A 77 -2.49 6.96 1.51
CA VAL A 77 -2.05 7.93 2.53
C VAL A 77 -0.59 8.25 2.31
N GLU A 78 -0.29 9.52 2.23
CA GLU A 78 1.06 10.02 2.01
C GLU A 78 1.26 11.32 2.79
N LYS A 79 2.41 11.47 3.43
CA LYS A 79 2.72 12.63 4.28
C LYS A 79 3.18 13.86 3.49
N SER A 80 3.90 13.66 2.39
CA SER A 80 4.48 14.74 1.60
C SER A 80 3.45 15.39 0.68
N PRO A 81 3.11 16.68 0.83
CA PRO A 81 2.16 17.38 -0.05
C PRO A 81 2.56 17.32 -1.53
N ARG A 82 3.86 17.38 -1.82
CA ARG A 82 4.40 17.29 -3.17
C ARG A 82 4.17 15.93 -3.80
N VAL A 83 4.29 14.86 -3.01
CA VAL A 83 4.02 13.49 -3.46
C VAL A 83 2.50 13.29 -3.61
N CYS A 84 1.69 13.78 -2.69
CA CYS A 84 0.22 13.74 -2.79
C CYS A 84 -0.29 14.40 -4.08
N GLU A 85 0.30 15.54 -4.46
CA GLU A 85 -0.04 16.20 -5.72
C GLU A 85 0.30 15.33 -6.94
N ALA A 86 1.46 14.66 -6.92
CA ALA A 86 1.84 13.72 -7.97
C ALA A 86 0.89 12.52 -8.04
N LEU A 87 0.47 11.96 -6.91
CA LEU A 87 -0.52 10.88 -6.85
C LEU A 87 -1.86 11.31 -7.47
N ARG A 88 -2.37 12.50 -7.12
CA ARG A 88 -3.62 13.02 -7.69
C ARG A 88 -3.50 13.29 -9.20
N ARG A 89 -2.37 13.81 -9.66
CA ARG A 89 -2.10 14.00 -11.10
C ARG A 89 -2.08 12.68 -11.86
N ASN A 90 -1.40 11.66 -11.32
CA ASN A 90 -1.39 10.31 -11.91
C ASN A 90 -2.80 9.71 -11.93
N ALA A 91 -3.57 9.88 -10.87
CA ALA A 91 -4.97 9.45 -10.82
C ALA A 91 -5.80 10.06 -11.95
N GLY A 92 -5.64 11.35 -12.21
CA GLY A 92 -6.29 12.03 -13.34
C GLY A 92 -5.86 11.48 -14.71
N LEU A 93 -4.55 11.26 -14.90
CA LEU A 93 -4.01 10.69 -16.15
C LEU A 93 -4.46 9.24 -16.41
N LEU A 94 -4.71 8.47 -15.35
CA LEU A 94 -5.22 7.10 -15.43
C LEU A 94 -6.75 7.04 -15.47
N ALA A 95 -7.44 8.18 -15.28
CA ALA A 95 -8.90 8.25 -15.08
C ALA A 95 -9.38 7.34 -13.91
N ALA A 96 -8.60 7.27 -12.84
CA ALA A 96 -8.86 6.45 -11.67
C ALA A 96 -10.05 7.03 -10.86
N LYS A 97 -11.24 6.41 -10.96
CA LYS A 97 -12.48 6.94 -10.36
C LYS A 97 -12.59 6.61 -8.86
N ASN A 98 -12.06 5.47 -8.44
CA ASN A 98 -12.26 4.91 -7.10
C ASN A 98 -10.99 5.03 -6.22
N LEU A 99 -10.28 6.16 -6.37
CA LEU A 99 -9.09 6.47 -5.61
C LEU A 99 -9.30 7.68 -4.71
N SER A 100 -8.95 7.54 -3.43
CA SER A 100 -8.84 8.65 -2.48
C SER A 100 -7.39 8.85 -2.09
N VAL A 101 -6.86 10.08 -2.18
CA VAL A 101 -5.51 10.44 -1.74
C VAL A 101 -5.60 11.37 -0.54
N HIS A 102 -5.16 10.89 0.63
CA HIS A 102 -5.09 11.62 1.88
C HIS A 102 -3.66 12.11 2.12
N CYS A 103 -3.49 13.43 2.21
CA CYS A 103 -2.22 14.04 2.57
C CYS A 103 -2.18 14.17 4.10
N ALA A 104 -1.67 13.13 4.76
CA ALA A 104 -1.69 13.00 6.22
C ALA A 104 -0.55 12.11 6.72
N ASP A 105 -0.26 12.19 8.01
CA ASP A 105 0.58 11.20 8.68
C ASP A 105 -0.15 9.84 8.74
N ALA A 106 0.56 8.77 8.41
CA ALA A 106 0.00 7.42 8.33
C ALA A 106 -0.59 6.93 9.66
N LEU A 107 0.09 7.22 10.78
CA LEU A 107 -0.35 6.76 12.10
C LEU A 107 -1.54 7.57 12.61
N GLU A 108 -1.58 8.87 12.32
CA GLU A 108 -2.73 9.74 12.62
C GLU A 108 -3.96 9.29 11.81
N PHE A 109 -3.78 9.07 10.51
CA PHE A 109 -4.84 8.56 9.65
C PHE A 109 -5.38 7.21 10.15
N ALA A 110 -4.50 6.25 10.45
CA ALA A 110 -4.91 4.94 10.95
C ALA A 110 -5.65 5.04 12.29
N THR A 111 -5.23 5.95 13.17
CA THR A 111 -5.89 6.18 14.47
C THR A 111 -7.30 6.77 14.30
N ALA A 112 -7.43 7.81 13.48
CA ALA A 112 -8.71 8.45 13.20
C ALA A 112 -9.68 7.49 12.49
N SER A 113 -9.18 6.74 11.51
CA SER A 113 -9.98 5.74 10.79
C SER A 113 -10.44 4.60 11.71
N ALA A 114 -9.60 4.15 12.65
CA ALA A 114 -9.97 3.12 13.63
C ALA A 114 -11.07 3.60 14.60
N ALA A 115 -11.07 4.88 14.96
CA ALA A 115 -12.13 5.47 15.78
C ALA A 115 -13.48 5.55 15.04
N SER A 116 -13.44 5.72 13.73
CA SER A 116 -14.64 5.80 12.86
C SER A 116 -15.10 4.44 12.34
N ALA A 117 -14.31 3.37 12.51
CA ALA A 117 -14.54 2.03 11.96
C ALA A 117 -15.60 1.20 12.73
N ALA A 118 -16.53 1.85 13.45
CA ALA A 118 -17.72 1.17 13.99
C ALA A 118 -18.57 0.51 12.90
N ASP A 119 -18.50 1.03 11.66
CA ASP A 119 -19.14 0.45 10.49
C ASP A 119 -18.17 -0.51 9.76
N ALA A 120 -18.58 -1.77 9.62
CA ALA A 120 -17.81 -2.79 8.89
C ALA A 120 -17.54 -2.41 7.42
N THR A 121 -18.36 -1.52 6.83
CA THR A 121 -18.20 -1.01 5.47
C THR A 121 -16.97 -0.08 5.33
N ALA A 122 -16.49 0.50 6.44
CA ALA A 122 -15.30 1.36 6.45
C ALA A 122 -13.98 0.57 6.47
N ARG A 123 -14.03 -0.78 6.60
CA ARG A 123 -12.84 -1.64 6.74
C ARG A 123 -12.29 -2.08 5.39
N PHE A 124 -11.03 -2.54 5.41
CA PHE A 124 -10.27 -2.94 4.24
C PHE A 124 -10.07 -4.45 4.15
N ASP A 125 -10.04 -4.94 2.91
CA ASP A 125 -9.75 -6.33 2.56
C ASP A 125 -8.25 -6.57 2.35
N VAL A 126 -7.55 -5.54 1.84
CA VAL A 126 -6.10 -5.56 1.62
C VAL A 126 -5.48 -4.27 2.14
N VAL A 127 -4.41 -4.38 2.91
CA VAL A 127 -3.62 -3.23 3.37
C VAL A 127 -2.16 -3.41 2.97
N PHE A 128 -1.56 -2.36 2.40
CA PHE A 128 -0.15 -2.30 2.08
C PHE A 128 0.59 -1.45 3.12
N LEU A 129 1.64 -2.02 3.72
CA LEU A 129 2.52 -1.41 4.70
C LEU A 129 3.96 -1.46 4.20
N ASP A 130 4.40 -0.39 3.54
CA ASP A 130 5.77 -0.20 3.07
C ASP A 130 6.36 1.09 3.65
N PRO A 131 6.55 1.17 4.98
CA PRO A 131 7.12 2.34 5.63
C PRO A 131 8.61 2.49 5.34
N PRO A 132 9.21 3.68 5.54
CA PRO A 132 10.65 3.87 5.48
C PRO A 132 11.40 2.87 6.38
N PHE A 133 12.38 2.13 5.83
CA PHE A 133 13.04 0.98 6.47
C PHE A 133 13.78 1.25 7.80
N ARG A 134 14.12 2.49 8.09
CA ARG A 134 14.85 2.86 9.31
C ARG A 134 13.95 3.54 10.34
N SER A 135 12.68 3.13 10.40
CA SER A 135 11.71 3.71 11.33
C SER A 135 10.95 2.63 12.08
N ASP A 136 10.48 2.96 13.27
CA ASP A 136 9.58 2.10 14.06
C ASP A 136 8.11 2.18 13.59
N LEU A 137 7.87 2.80 12.43
CA LEU A 137 6.53 3.06 11.92
C LEU A 137 5.73 1.78 11.70
N LEU A 138 6.36 0.71 11.24
CA LEU A 138 5.70 -0.57 11.07
C LEU A 138 5.15 -1.11 12.40
N LEU A 139 5.97 -1.11 13.44
CA LEU A 139 5.56 -1.59 14.77
C LEU A 139 4.42 -0.74 15.37
N GLN A 140 4.43 0.56 15.11
CA GLN A 140 3.38 1.49 15.55
C GLN A 140 2.10 1.38 14.71
N ALA A 141 2.21 1.04 13.42
CA ALA A 141 1.06 0.91 12.52
C ALA A 141 0.28 -0.39 12.75
N LEU A 142 0.96 -1.52 12.96
CA LEU A 142 0.32 -2.84 13.06
C LEU A 142 -0.86 -2.90 14.05
N PRO A 143 -0.77 -2.41 15.30
CA PRO A 143 -1.90 -2.44 16.24
C PRO A 143 -3.10 -1.59 15.79
N LYS A 144 -2.84 -0.52 15.04
CA LYS A 144 -3.88 0.37 14.51
C LYS A 144 -4.56 -0.25 13.30
N VAL A 145 -3.76 -0.81 12.39
CA VAL A 145 -4.21 -1.47 11.17
C VAL A 145 -5.09 -2.67 11.47
N GLY A 146 -4.79 -3.46 12.51
CA GLY A 146 -5.62 -4.59 12.92
C GLY A 146 -7.09 -4.22 13.14
N LYS A 147 -7.38 -2.98 13.57
CA LYS A 147 -8.74 -2.47 13.79
C LYS A 147 -9.46 -2.05 12.49
N LEU A 148 -8.71 -1.89 11.41
CA LEU A 148 -9.21 -1.45 10.10
C LEU A 148 -9.51 -2.62 9.18
N LEU A 149 -9.27 -3.85 9.61
CA LEU A 149 -9.36 -5.04 8.76
C LEU A 149 -10.76 -5.66 8.79
N ARG A 150 -11.21 -6.13 7.64
CA ARG A 150 -12.31 -7.08 7.54
C ARG A 150 -11.86 -8.47 7.99
N PRO A 151 -12.78 -9.34 8.44
CA PRO A 151 -12.46 -10.76 8.65
C PRO A 151 -11.82 -11.37 7.39
N GLY A 152 -10.69 -12.05 7.53
CA GLY A 152 -9.96 -12.65 6.42
C GLY A 152 -9.10 -11.70 5.58
N ALA A 153 -9.02 -10.43 5.94
CA ALA A 153 -8.19 -9.44 5.26
C ALA A 153 -6.72 -9.84 5.24
N GLN A 154 -6.03 -9.38 4.21
CA GLN A 154 -4.61 -9.65 4.01
C GLN A 154 -3.80 -8.36 4.12
N VAL A 155 -2.69 -8.41 4.81
CA VAL A 155 -1.80 -7.26 4.98
C VAL A 155 -0.44 -7.60 4.38
N TYR A 156 -0.01 -6.79 3.44
CA TYR A 156 1.34 -6.83 2.90
C TYR A 156 2.26 -5.94 3.73
N VAL A 157 3.43 -6.46 4.07
CA VAL A 157 4.43 -5.76 4.89
C VAL A 157 5.78 -5.83 4.21
N GLU A 158 6.44 -4.68 4.00
CA GLU A 158 7.86 -4.59 3.69
C GLU A 158 8.65 -4.12 4.92
N SER A 159 9.84 -4.72 5.13
CA SER A 159 10.69 -4.42 6.28
C SER A 159 12.15 -4.78 6.05
N ALA A 160 13.05 -4.20 6.87
CA ALA A 160 14.49 -4.54 6.86
C ALA A 160 14.80 -5.88 7.54
N ALA A 161 13.89 -6.42 8.35
CA ALA A 161 14.01 -7.69 9.04
C ALA A 161 12.83 -8.61 8.73
N ALA A 162 13.04 -9.92 8.85
CA ALA A 162 11.96 -10.89 8.67
C ALA A 162 10.82 -10.61 9.64
N PHE A 163 9.59 -10.62 9.12
CA PHE A 163 8.39 -10.52 9.96
C PHE A 163 8.27 -11.76 10.84
N VAL A 164 7.86 -11.59 12.07
CA VAL A 164 7.66 -12.68 13.03
C VAL A 164 6.19 -12.71 13.43
N SER A 165 5.57 -13.89 13.35
CA SER A 165 4.20 -14.08 13.82
C SER A 165 4.08 -13.83 15.32
N GLY A 166 3.00 -13.20 15.73
CA GLY A 166 2.74 -12.86 17.14
C GLY A 166 1.72 -11.74 17.27
N ASN A 167 1.22 -11.51 18.48
CA ASN A 167 0.24 -10.45 18.77
C ASN A 167 -1.00 -10.49 17.84
N GLY A 168 -1.48 -11.68 17.50
CA GLY A 168 -2.60 -11.89 16.59
C GLY A 168 -2.25 -11.89 15.10
N TRP A 169 -1.00 -11.62 14.73
CA TRP A 169 -0.53 -11.65 13.34
C TRP A 169 0.03 -13.02 12.96
N ARG A 170 -0.35 -13.52 11.79
CA ARG A 170 0.12 -14.80 11.23
C ARG A 170 0.66 -14.58 9.83
N ILE A 171 1.80 -15.20 9.52
CA ILE A 171 2.42 -15.18 8.20
C ILE A 171 1.71 -16.21 7.30
N LYS A 172 1.18 -15.74 6.16
CA LYS A 172 0.70 -16.62 5.07
C LYS A 172 1.80 -16.92 4.05
N ARG A 173 2.57 -15.91 3.69
CA ARG A 173 3.67 -15.99 2.73
C ARG A 173 4.78 -15.05 3.18
N GLN A 174 6.00 -15.40 2.89
CA GLN A 174 7.15 -14.55 3.14
C GLN A 174 8.21 -14.76 2.06
N GLY A 175 8.89 -13.68 1.69
CA GLY A 175 9.98 -13.70 0.73
C GLY A 175 11.04 -12.67 1.07
N ARG A 176 12.14 -12.71 0.31
CA ARG A 176 13.26 -11.77 0.45
C ARG A 176 13.77 -11.37 -0.93
N ALA A 177 14.06 -10.10 -1.11
CA ALA A 177 14.72 -9.56 -2.29
C ALA A 177 15.84 -8.60 -1.84
N GLY A 178 17.08 -9.04 -1.99
CA GLY A 178 18.23 -8.31 -1.47
C GLY A 178 18.18 -8.16 0.06
N GLN A 179 18.07 -6.93 0.54
CA GLN A 179 17.97 -6.59 1.97
C GLN A 179 16.52 -6.37 2.42
N VAL A 180 15.55 -6.51 1.53
CA VAL A 180 14.14 -6.30 1.82
C VAL A 180 13.46 -7.63 2.09
N TYR A 181 12.81 -7.74 3.25
CA TYR A 181 11.87 -8.80 3.56
C TYR A 181 10.46 -8.31 3.24
N TYR A 182 9.67 -9.16 2.63
CA TYR A 182 8.27 -8.88 2.34
C TYR A 182 7.40 -10.06 2.75
N SER A 183 6.28 -9.76 3.34
CA SER A 183 5.39 -10.77 3.93
C SER A 183 3.94 -10.45 3.62
N LEU A 184 3.15 -11.49 3.39
CA LEU A 184 1.70 -11.43 3.40
C LEU A 184 1.23 -12.06 4.70
N VAL A 185 0.51 -11.27 5.50
CA VAL A 185 0.08 -11.67 6.85
C VAL A 185 -1.43 -11.49 7.01
N THR A 186 -2.01 -12.17 7.99
CA THR A 186 -3.40 -12.01 8.43
C THR A 186 -3.43 -11.67 9.91
N TYR A 187 -4.54 -11.07 10.37
CA TYR A 187 -4.77 -10.69 11.75
C TYR A 187 -6.05 -11.34 12.29
N GLY A 188 -5.98 -11.80 13.53
CA GLY A 188 -7.08 -12.53 14.16
C GLY A 188 -7.06 -14.02 13.87
N ASP A 189 -8.13 -14.69 14.27
CA ASP A 189 -8.33 -16.14 14.10
C ASP A 189 -8.67 -16.54 12.68
#